data_86eb435f2d9e0f9148da19743dc0cac8
#
_entry.id   86eb435f2d9e0f9148da19743dc0cac8
#
_cell.length_a   1.000
_cell.length_b   1.000
_cell.length_c   1.000
_cell.angle_alpha   90.00
_cell.angle_beta   90.00
_cell.angle_gamma   90.00
#
_symmetry.space_group_name_H-M   'P 1'
#
loop_
_entity.id
_entity.type
_entity.pdbx_description
1 polymer ?
#
loop_
_entity_poly.entity_id
_entity_poly.type
_entity_poly.pdbx_seq_one_letter_code
_entity_poly.pdbx_strand_id
1 'polypeptide(L)'
;MNKRLLIFFGLGLVAVAIAVVVIVTGNKGAHLQLIGKILKVRTGPLGQGNSIATMDFRVENPSDKPFVVRTVDISLETKDGMMEDGVTVSKSDLKQIFQYNRFLGDQYNEGLGLQDVIAPHSTVDRMVAAHFEVGNDELEKAKAVHLSIQDVSGPVWETSASIH
;
A
#
# COMPACT_ATOMS: atom_id res chain seq x y z
N MET A 1 -29.87 -4.66 50.68
CA MET A 1 -28.70 -4.92 49.78
C MET A 1 -27.44 -4.78 50.64
N ASN A 2 -26.61 -5.83 50.79
CA ASN A 2 -25.46 -5.85 51.68
C ASN A 2 -24.39 -4.82 51.25
N LYS A 3 -24.02 -3.88 52.14
CA LYS A 3 -23.01 -2.85 51.86
C LYS A 3 -21.69 -3.42 51.35
N ARG A 4 -21.31 -4.62 51.77
CA ARG A 4 -20.14 -5.34 51.32
C ARG A 4 -20.24 -5.74 49.82
N LEU A 5 -21.41 -6.16 49.39
CA LEU A 5 -21.66 -6.55 47.99
C LEU A 5 -21.56 -5.36 47.04
N LEU A 6 -22.03 -4.18 47.45
CA LEU A 6 -21.90 -2.94 46.72
C LEU A 6 -20.41 -2.50 46.55
N ILE A 7 -19.62 -2.69 47.63
CA ILE A 7 -18.19 -2.34 47.60
C ILE A 7 -17.43 -3.27 46.60
N PHE A 8 -17.68 -4.59 46.64
CA PHE A 8 -17.06 -5.53 45.74
C PHE A 8 -17.49 -5.31 44.29
N PHE A 9 -18.77 -4.96 44.06
CA PHE A 9 -19.27 -4.63 42.72
C PHE A 9 -18.62 -3.36 42.18
N GLY A 10 -18.50 -2.30 43.02
CA GLY A 10 -17.82 -1.07 42.64
C GLY A 10 -16.33 -1.28 42.32
N LEU A 11 -15.65 -2.11 43.13
CA LEU A 11 -14.24 -2.44 42.91
C LEU A 11 -14.03 -3.20 41.60
N GLY A 12 -14.92 -4.15 41.30
CA GLY A 12 -14.92 -4.90 40.01
C GLY A 12 -15.11 -3.99 38.82
N LEU A 13 -16.04 -3.03 38.92
CA LEU A 13 -16.33 -2.10 37.83
C LEU A 13 -15.15 -1.16 37.56
N VAL A 14 -14.47 -0.70 38.61
CA VAL A 14 -13.23 0.10 38.49
C VAL A 14 -12.10 -0.71 37.85
N ALA A 15 -11.92 -1.98 38.25
CA ALA A 15 -10.89 -2.84 37.65
C ALA A 15 -11.14 -3.08 36.16
N VAL A 16 -12.39 -3.31 35.74
CA VAL A 16 -12.77 -3.44 34.33
C VAL A 16 -12.53 -2.13 33.57
N ALA A 17 -12.90 -0.99 34.13
CA ALA A 17 -12.67 0.31 33.53
C ALA A 17 -11.17 0.59 33.29
N ILE A 18 -10.33 0.27 34.29
CA ILE A 18 -8.86 0.37 34.14
C ILE A 18 -8.34 -0.55 33.06
N ALA A 19 -8.79 -1.81 33.00
CA ALA A 19 -8.38 -2.77 31.98
C ALA A 19 -8.77 -2.28 30.57
N VAL A 20 -9.97 -1.73 30.39
CA VAL A 20 -10.42 -1.15 29.11
C VAL A 20 -9.55 0.05 28.73
N VAL A 21 -9.26 0.95 29.68
CA VAL A 21 -8.39 2.11 29.42
C VAL A 21 -6.98 1.65 29.01
N VAL A 22 -6.41 0.67 29.70
CA VAL A 22 -5.08 0.12 29.37
C VAL A 22 -5.06 -0.52 27.98
N ILE A 23 -6.10 -1.28 27.61
CA ILE A 23 -6.21 -1.88 26.27
C ILE A 23 -6.35 -0.80 25.20
N VAL A 24 -7.21 0.19 25.41
CA VAL A 24 -7.45 1.26 24.43
C VAL A 24 -6.24 2.18 24.29
N THR A 25 -5.55 2.51 25.39
CA THR A 25 -4.35 3.36 25.34
C THR A 25 -3.12 2.60 24.87
N GLY A 26 -2.99 1.31 25.22
CA GLY A 26 -1.91 0.45 24.75
C GLY A 26 -1.95 0.21 23.24
N ASN A 27 -3.14 0.24 22.63
CA ASN A 27 -3.29 0.12 21.18
C ASN A 27 -3.07 1.43 20.41
N LYS A 28 -3.02 2.59 21.09
CA LYS A 28 -2.80 3.89 20.42
C LYS A 28 -1.40 4.07 19.80
N GLY A 29 -0.43 3.23 20.16
CA GLY A 29 0.92 3.25 19.60
C GLY A 29 1.15 2.29 18.44
N ALA A 30 0.14 1.54 18.02
CA ALA A 30 0.26 0.50 16.98
C ALA A 30 -0.38 0.88 15.64
N HIS A 31 -0.48 2.18 15.34
CA HIS A 31 -0.87 2.57 13.99
C HIS A 31 0.34 2.34 13.06
N LEU A 32 0.36 1.15 12.48
CA LEU A 32 1.24 0.79 11.39
C LEU A 32 0.76 1.52 10.14
N GLN A 33 1.04 2.80 10.05
CA GLN A 33 0.63 3.64 8.93
C GLN A 33 1.90 4.14 8.23
N LEU A 34 2.09 3.68 7.01
CA LEU A 34 3.17 4.19 6.16
C LEU A 34 2.88 5.65 5.76
N ILE A 35 3.94 6.43 5.58
CA ILE A 35 3.89 7.78 5.03
C ILE A 35 4.70 7.77 3.75
N GLY A 36 4.13 8.28 2.66
CA GLY A 36 4.88 8.26 1.41
C GLY A 36 4.13 8.88 0.24
N LYS A 37 4.77 8.82 -0.92
CA LYS A 37 4.23 9.34 -2.17
C LYS A 37 4.80 8.61 -3.37
N ILE A 38 4.05 8.61 -4.48
CA ILE A 38 4.56 8.23 -5.79
C ILE A 38 5.52 9.33 -6.27
N LEU A 39 6.70 8.91 -6.73
CA LEU A 39 7.75 9.80 -7.25
C LEU A 39 7.64 9.95 -8.76
N LYS A 40 7.31 8.85 -9.45
CA LYS A 40 7.24 8.80 -10.91
C LYS A 40 6.30 7.70 -11.36
N VAL A 41 5.48 8.01 -12.35
CA VAL A 41 4.70 7.05 -13.12
C VAL A 41 5.28 6.96 -14.51
N ARG A 42 5.41 5.76 -15.04
CA ARG A 42 5.83 5.50 -16.43
C ARG A 42 4.88 4.49 -17.04
N THR A 43 4.51 4.72 -18.26
CA THR A 43 3.59 3.87 -19.02
C THR A 43 4.27 3.33 -20.26
N GLY A 44 3.78 2.23 -20.77
CA GLY A 44 4.27 1.66 -22.01
C GLY A 44 3.34 0.58 -22.56
N PRO A 45 3.41 0.32 -23.88
CA PRO A 45 2.63 -0.75 -24.49
C PRO A 45 3.16 -2.13 -24.04
N LEU A 46 2.24 -3.07 -23.82
CA LEU A 46 2.55 -4.47 -23.49
C LEU A 46 1.90 -5.44 -24.51
N GLY A 47 2.02 -5.13 -25.80
CA GLY A 47 1.42 -5.89 -26.88
C GLY A 47 0.13 -5.26 -27.42
N GLN A 48 -0.67 -6.03 -28.15
CA GLN A 48 -1.90 -5.51 -28.77
C GLN A 48 -3.01 -5.37 -27.71
N GLY A 49 -3.47 -4.12 -27.51
CA GLY A 49 -4.60 -3.83 -26.59
C GLY A 49 -4.26 -3.85 -25.10
N ASN A 50 -3.00 -4.12 -24.74
CA ASN A 50 -2.55 -4.14 -23.36
C ASN A 50 -1.49 -3.07 -23.12
N SER A 51 -1.44 -2.58 -21.89
CA SER A 51 -0.45 -1.60 -21.46
C SER A 51 0.07 -1.90 -20.07
N ILE A 52 1.16 -1.27 -19.70
CA ILE A 52 1.76 -1.41 -18.38
C ILE A 52 1.99 -0.02 -17.77
N ALA A 53 1.69 0.12 -16.51
CA ALA A 53 2.12 1.25 -15.70
C ALA A 53 3.12 0.80 -14.64
N THR A 54 4.20 1.56 -14.49
CA THR A 54 5.18 1.37 -13.42
C THR A 54 5.19 2.59 -12.54
N MET A 55 5.27 2.39 -11.23
CA MET A 55 5.27 3.44 -10.23
C MET A 55 6.50 3.31 -9.35
N ASP A 56 7.37 4.32 -9.41
CA ASP A 56 8.43 4.51 -8.42
C ASP A 56 7.85 5.32 -7.26
N PHE A 57 8.04 4.87 -6.04
CA PHE A 57 7.51 5.53 -4.85
C PHE A 57 8.48 5.50 -3.69
N ARG A 58 8.35 6.47 -2.82
CA ARG A 58 9.06 6.55 -1.54
C ARG A 58 8.07 6.34 -0.42
N VAL A 59 8.45 5.49 0.52
CA VAL A 59 7.64 5.21 1.70
C VAL A 59 8.52 5.16 2.94
N GLU A 60 8.00 5.70 4.03
CA GLU A 60 8.57 5.69 5.36
C GLU A 60 7.67 4.90 6.30
N ASN A 61 8.26 4.06 7.11
CA ASN A 61 7.59 3.41 8.22
C ASN A 61 7.94 4.12 9.52
N PRO A 62 7.10 5.03 10.03
CA PRO A 62 7.38 5.76 11.27
C PRO A 62 7.12 4.94 12.54
N SER A 63 6.60 3.72 12.41
CA SER A 63 6.21 2.89 13.55
C SER A 63 7.38 2.08 14.12
N ASP A 64 7.22 1.58 15.35
CA ASP A 64 8.15 0.66 16.00
C ASP A 64 8.05 -0.79 15.52
N LYS A 65 7.12 -1.07 14.58
CA LYS A 65 6.89 -2.40 14.04
C LYS A 65 7.24 -2.47 12.55
N PRO A 66 7.76 -3.61 12.08
CA PRO A 66 7.96 -3.79 10.65
C PRO A 66 6.62 -3.83 9.92
N PHE A 67 6.57 -3.22 8.74
CA PHE A 67 5.46 -3.37 7.80
C PHE A 67 5.80 -4.50 6.84
N VAL A 68 4.99 -5.57 6.85
CA VAL A 68 5.19 -6.75 6.00
C VAL A 68 4.13 -6.78 4.92
N VAL A 69 4.54 -6.70 3.66
CA VAL A 69 3.63 -6.61 2.52
C VAL A 69 2.81 -7.88 2.35
N ARG A 70 1.49 -7.77 2.45
CA ARG A 70 0.53 -8.84 2.20
C ARG A 70 -0.01 -8.80 0.78
N THR A 71 -0.51 -7.62 0.33
CA THR A 71 -1.01 -7.40 -1.03
C THR A 71 -0.50 -6.07 -1.57
N VAL A 72 -0.42 -6.01 -2.88
CA VAL A 72 -0.14 -4.79 -3.65
C VAL A 72 -1.18 -4.72 -4.74
N ASP A 73 -2.08 -3.77 -4.63
CA ASP A 73 -3.18 -3.57 -5.57
C ASP A 73 -2.99 -2.24 -6.28
N ILE A 74 -3.16 -2.26 -7.60
CA ILE A 74 -2.96 -1.11 -8.46
C ILE A 74 -4.19 -0.98 -9.34
N SER A 75 -4.80 0.20 -9.34
CA SER A 75 -5.94 0.49 -10.19
C SER A 75 -5.74 1.79 -10.97
N LEU A 76 -6.46 1.91 -12.06
CA LEU A 76 -6.44 3.04 -12.98
C LEU A 76 -7.77 3.79 -12.90
N GLU A 77 -7.73 5.08 -12.65
CA GLU A 77 -8.90 5.94 -12.84
C GLU A 77 -8.95 6.43 -14.28
N THR A 78 -9.85 5.89 -15.07
CA THR A 78 -10.02 6.26 -16.48
C THR A 78 -10.48 7.71 -16.63
N LYS A 79 -10.41 8.24 -17.86
CA LYS A 79 -10.89 9.60 -18.15
C LYS A 79 -12.34 9.82 -17.74
N ASP A 80 -13.17 8.80 -17.82
CA ASP A 80 -14.60 8.86 -17.49
C ASP A 80 -14.87 8.65 -15.99
N GLY A 81 -13.82 8.41 -15.18
CA GLY A 81 -13.91 8.22 -13.74
C GLY A 81 -14.24 6.79 -13.33
N MET A 82 -14.15 5.83 -14.23
CA MET A 82 -14.26 4.41 -13.90
C MET A 82 -12.93 3.92 -13.32
N MET A 83 -13.02 2.96 -12.40
CA MET A 83 -11.84 2.30 -11.84
C MET A 83 -11.62 0.97 -12.56
N GLU A 84 -10.41 0.76 -13.05
CA GLU A 84 -9.98 -0.49 -13.66
C GLU A 84 -8.84 -1.10 -12.85
N ASP A 85 -9.02 -2.34 -12.42
CA ASP A 85 -7.99 -3.03 -11.64
C ASP A 85 -6.89 -3.56 -12.57
N GLY A 86 -5.66 -3.29 -12.21
CA GLY A 86 -4.49 -3.80 -12.91
C GLY A 86 -4.03 -5.14 -12.32
N VAL A 87 -3.47 -5.99 -13.18
CA VAL A 87 -2.79 -7.20 -12.72
C VAL A 87 -1.37 -6.85 -12.29
N THR A 88 -1.12 -6.92 -10.98
CA THR A 88 0.19 -6.59 -10.41
C THR A 88 1.26 -7.54 -10.91
N VAL A 89 2.37 -6.97 -11.37
CA VAL A 89 3.53 -7.71 -11.88
C VAL A 89 4.41 -8.16 -10.72
N SER A 90 4.83 -9.42 -10.73
CA SER A 90 5.72 -9.94 -9.71
C SER A 90 7.11 -9.27 -9.73
N LYS A 91 7.78 -9.23 -8.57
CA LYS A 91 9.15 -8.70 -8.45
C LYS A 91 10.14 -9.39 -9.39
N SER A 92 9.97 -10.69 -9.64
CA SER A 92 10.81 -11.45 -10.58
C SER A 92 10.60 -11.03 -12.03
N ASP A 93 9.35 -10.76 -12.41
CA ASP A 93 8.99 -10.45 -13.79
C ASP A 93 9.31 -9.00 -14.17
N LEU A 94 9.36 -8.11 -13.19
CA LEU A 94 9.75 -6.71 -13.38
C LEU A 94 11.09 -6.59 -14.13
N LYS A 95 12.10 -7.38 -13.75
CA LYS A 95 13.40 -7.38 -14.41
C LYS A 95 13.30 -7.70 -15.89
N GLN A 96 12.50 -8.70 -16.24
CA GLN A 96 12.30 -9.12 -17.62
C GLN A 96 11.57 -8.04 -18.41
N ILE A 97 10.52 -7.46 -17.82
CA ILE A 97 9.75 -6.38 -18.46
C ILE A 97 10.66 -5.21 -18.82
N PHE A 98 11.52 -4.75 -17.90
CA PHE A 98 12.44 -3.66 -18.16
C PHE A 98 13.52 -3.98 -19.20
N GLN A 99 13.92 -5.24 -19.31
CA GLN A 99 14.86 -5.68 -20.35
C GLN A 99 14.25 -5.65 -21.76
N TYR A 100 12.96 -5.96 -21.88
CA TYR A 100 12.31 -6.08 -23.18
C TYR A 100 11.49 -4.86 -23.59
N ASN A 101 10.98 -4.10 -22.63
CA ASN A 101 10.16 -2.91 -22.89
C ASN A 101 10.98 -1.62 -22.77
N ARG A 102 11.50 -1.15 -23.92
CA ARG A 102 12.32 0.07 -23.99
C ARG A 102 11.57 1.36 -23.65
N PHE A 103 10.24 1.37 -23.72
CA PHE A 103 9.42 2.54 -23.42
C PHE A 103 9.45 2.88 -21.92
N LEU A 104 9.70 1.91 -21.06
CA LEU A 104 9.78 2.11 -19.61
C LEU A 104 11.12 2.71 -19.16
N GLY A 105 12.15 2.70 -20.04
CA GLY A 105 13.51 3.12 -19.68
C GLY A 105 14.19 2.18 -18.68
N ASP A 106 15.10 2.71 -17.87
CA ASP A 106 15.86 1.90 -16.91
C ASP A 106 15.05 1.62 -15.63
N GLN A 107 15.32 0.49 -15.00
CA GLN A 107 14.81 0.18 -13.68
C GLN A 107 15.65 0.91 -12.63
N TYR A 108 15.08 1.94 -11.97
CA TYR A 108 15.80 2.75 -10.98
C TYR A 108 15.72 2.18 -9.56
N ASN A 109 14.58 1.59 -9.21
CA ASN A 109 14.33 1.10 -7.86
C ASN A 109 14.08 -0.41 -7.86
N GLU A 110 14.34 -1.03 -6.72
CA GLU A 110 13.99 -2.43 -6.51
C GLU A 110 12.47 -2.61 -6.46
N GLY A 111 11.97 -3.67 -7.10
CA GLY A 111 10.56 -4.01 -7.04
C GLY A 111 10.11 -4.35 -5.62
N LEU A 112 8.92 -3.91 -5.22
CA LEU A 112 8.26 -4.36 -4.01
C LEU A 112 7.48 -5.64 -4.32
N GLY A 113 7.71 -6.67 -3.52
CA GLY A 113 7.02 -7.95 -3.64
C GLY A 113 6.23 -8.31 -2.38
N LEU A 114 5.44 -9.38 -2.48
CA LEU A 114 4.79 -9.98 -1.32
C LEU A 114 5.84 -10.46 -0.32
N GLN A 115 5.55 -10.34 0.97
CA GLN A 115 6.43 -10.67 2.09
C GLN A 115 7.68 -9.77 2.22
N ASP A 116 7.86 -8.76 1.37
CA ASP A 116 8.89 -7.75 1.58
C ASP A 116 8.62 -6.98 2.88
N VAL A 117 9.70 -6.60 3.57
CA VAL A 117 9.62 -5.95 4.87
C VAL A 117 10.14 -4.52 4.77
N ILE A 118 9.34 -3.57 5.22
CA ILE A 118 9.78 -2.19 5.46
C ILE A 118 10.06 -2.06 6.95
N ALA A 119 11.35 -1.94 7.28
CA ALA A 119 11.80 -1.94 8.67
C ALA A 119 11.23 -0.74 9.46
N PRO A 120 11.11 -0.85 10.80
CA PRO A 120 10.77 0.28 11.65
C PRO A 120 11.70 1.47 11.41
N HIS A 121 11.14 2.69 11.46
CA HIS A 121 11.87 3.96 11.32
C HIS A 121 12.76 4.04 10.07
N SER A 122 12.37 3.37 9.00
CA SER A 122 13.12 3.37 7.74
C SER A 122 12.34 4.03 6.60
N THR A 123 13.08 4.69 5.73
CA THR A 123 12.58 5.21 4.46
C THR A 123 13.18 4.39 3.33
N VAL A 124 12.35 3.93 2.41
CA VAL A 124 12.79 3.13 1.26
C VAL A 124 12.16 3.64 -0.03
N ASP A 125 12.93 3.57 -1.11
CA ASP A 125 12.45 3.76 -2.47
C ASP A 125 12.20 2.39 -3.09
N ARG A 126 11.02 2.20 -3.64
CA ARG A 126 10.56 0.94 -4.24
C ARG A 126 9.80 1.22 -5.52
N MET A 127 9.57 0.16 -6.25
CA MET A 127 8.81 0.20 -7.49
C MET A 127 7.79 -0.93 -7.53
N VAL A 128 6.66 -0.65 -8.14
CA VAL A 128 5.63 -1.64 -8.50
C VAL A 128 5.21 -1.43 -9.95
N ALA A 129 4.63 -2.43 -10.55
CA ALA A 129 4.02 -2.33 -11.86
C ALA A 129 2.73 -3.14 -11.93
N ALA A 130 1.82 -2.69 -12.77
CA ALA A 130 0.65 -3.47 -13.14
C ALA A 130 0.42 -3.40 -14.66
N HIS A 131 -0.10 -4.48 -15.18
CA HIS A 131 -0.58 -4.53 -16.54
C HIS A 131 -2.10 -4.30 -16.55
N PHE A 132 -2.57 -3.61 -17.60
CA PHE A 132 -3.97 -3.28 -17.80
C PHE A 132 -4.42 -3.77 -19.17
N GLU A 133 -5.68 -4.23 -19.26
CA GLU A 133 -6.29 -4.67 -20.52
C GLU A 133 -6.84 -3.47 -21.35
N VAL A 134 -6.10 -2.37 -21.34
CA VAL A 134 -6.38 -1.16 -22.12
C VAL A 134 -5.17 -0.79 -22.96
N GLY A 135 -5.43 -0.14 -24.10
CA GLY A 135 -4.34 0.35 -24.95
C GLY A 135 -3.51 1.44 -24.28
N ASN A 136 -2.24 1.57 -24.69
CA ASN A 136 -1.34 2.58 -24.11
C ASN A 136 -1.88 4.01 -24.24
N ASP A 137 -2.54 4.34 -25.36
CA ASP A 137 -3.15 5.66 -25.60
C ASP A 137 -4.30 5.96 -24.60
N GLU A 138 -4.99 4.93 -24.15
CA GLU A 138 -6.07 5.04 -23.15
C GLU A 138 -5.48 5.16 -21.76
N LEU A 139 -4.46 4.37 -21.44
CA LEU A 139 -3.72 4.47 -20.19
C LEU A 139 -3.10 5.86 -20.02
N GLU A 140 -2.49 6.42 -21.07
CA GLU A 140 -1.91 7.78 -21.02
C GLU A 140 -2.96 8.89 -20.83
N LYS A 141 -4.21 8.66 -21.21
CA LYS A 141 -5.32 9.62 -21.03
C LYS A 141 -6.04 9.46 -19.70
N ALA A 142 -5.69 8.46 -18.92
CA ALA A 142 -6.30 8.23 -17.61
C ALA A 142 -5.96 9.37 -16.64
N LYS A 143 -6.83 9.60 -15.68
CA LYS A 143 -6.68 10.69 -14.71
C LYS A 143 -5.58 10.40 -13.71
N ALA A 144 -5.57 9.20 -13.16
CA ALA A 144 -4.64 8.81 -12.10
C ALA A 144 -4.43 7.30 -12.05
N VAL A 145 -3.31 6.90 -11.48
CA VAL A 145 -3.10 5.55 -10.96
C VAL A 145 -3.16 5.59 -9.45
N HIS A 146 -3.77 4.57 -8.88
CA HIS A 146 -3.90 4.36 -7.45
C HIS A 146 -3.08 3.15 -7.04
N LEU A 147 -2.38 3.28 -5.92
CA LEU A 147 -1.58 2.22 -5.32
C LEU A 147 -2.08 1.98 -3.90
N SER A 148 -2.41 0.73 -3.60
CA SER A 148 -2.79 0.27 -2.27
C SER A 148 -1.86 -0.86 -1.84
N ILE A 149 -1.24 -0.73 -0.67
CA ILE A 149 -0.35 -1.76 -0.09
C ILE A 149 -0.89 -2.12 1.29
N GLN A 150 -1.21 -3.41 1.48
CA GLN A 150 -1.72 -3.91 2.75
C GLN A 150 -0.65 -4.66 3.52
N ASP A 151 -0.59 -4.42 4.83
CA ASP A 151 0.22 -5.19 5.77
C ASP A 151 -0.46 -6.51 6.17
N VAL A 152 0.32 -7.51 6.54
CA VAL A 152 -0.17 -8.82 7.03
C VAL A 152 -1.06 -8.69 8.27
N SER A 153 -0.89 -7.65 9.09
CA SER A 153 -1.69 -7.37 10.28
C SER A 153 -2.95 -6.54 9.99
N GLY A 154 -3.16 -6.11 8.73
CA GLY A 154 -4.38 -5.46 8.27
C GLY A 154 -4.30 -4.01 7.83
N PRO A 155 -3.43 -3.13 8.38
CA PRO A 155 -3.30 -1.75 7.93
C PRO A 155 -3.04 -1.63 6.43
N VAL A 156 -3.62 -0.60 5.82
CA VAL A 156 -3.49 -0.31 4.39
C VAL A 156 -2.88 1.08 4.21
N TRP A 157 -1.92 1.19 3.31
CA TRP A 157 -1.41 2.46 2.82
C TRP A 157 -1.85 2.67 1.39
N GLU A 158 -2.45 3.82 1.14
CA GLU A 158 -2.98 4.19 -0.18
C GLU A 158 -2.38 5.52 -0.63
N THR A 159 -2.12 5.61 -1.92
CA THR A 159 -1.66 6.84 -2.58
C THR A 159 -2.07 6.83 -4.05
N SER A 160 -2.08 8.01 -4.66
CA SER A 160 -2.37 8.14 -6.09
C SER A 160 -1.47 9.18 -6.73
N ALA A 161 -1.29 9.08 -8.04
CA ALA A 161 -0.62 10.08 -8.83
C ALA A 161 -1.28 10.21 -10.20
N SER A 162 -1.25 11.44 -10.75
CA SER A 162 -1.62 11.66 -12.14
C SER A 162 -0.58 11.02 -13.07
N ILE A 163 -1.01 10.64 -14.26
CA ILE A 163 -0.14 10.04 -15.29
C ILE A 163 0.65 11.11 -16.07
N HIS A 164 0.35 12.41 -15.85
CA HIS A 164 0.96 13.55 -16.54
C HIS A 164 2.00 14.25 -15.68
#